data_34f153ece35b748ef15b7358d0f0317e
#
_entry.id   34f153ece35b748ef15b7358d0f0317e
#
_cell.length_a   1.000
_cell.length_b   1.000
_cell.length_c   1.000
_cell.angle_alpha   90.00
_cell.angle_beta   90.00
_cell.angle_gamma   90.00
#
_symmetry.space_group_name_H-M   'P 1'
#
loop_
_entity.id
_entity.type
_entity.pdbx_description
1 polymer ?
#
loop_
_entity_poly.entity_id
_entity_poly.type
_entity_poly.pdbx_seq_one_letter_code
_entity_poly.pdbx_strand_id
1 'polypeptide(L)'
;VIESILKGYPLGLLYFNDTSDKNTGTESYEVLDGQQRITSIGRFVTNKFAIMDDNKTPQYFSSLPPEQQALINNTKLLVYVCDGEESEIKNWFKTINIAGVPLNDQELLNAVYSGKFVTLAKAEFSNSQNANINKWASYVRGTALRQDFLATALKWVSDDNVGEYMSRHRH
;
A
#
# COMPACT_ATOMS: atom_id res chain seq x y z
N VAL A 1 10.14 8.15 -6.05
CA VAL A 1 8.89 8.94 -6.16
C VAL A 1 9.19 10.43 -6.16
N ILE A 2 9.78 11.00 -5.11
CA ILE A 2 10.04 12.45 -5.02
C ILE A 2 10.96 12.91 -6.15
N GLU A 3 12.06 12.22 -6.39
CA GLU A 3 12.95 12.54 -7.50
C GLU A 3 12.26 12.44 -8.86
N SER A 4 11.34 11.50 -9.03
CA SER A 4 10.54 11.38 -10.25
C SER A 4 9.66 12.60 -10.46
N ILE A 5 9.04 13.12 -9.39
CA ILE A 5 8.25 14.36 -9.45
C ILE A 5 9.14 15.53 -9.86
N LEU A 6 10.28 15.71 -9.20
CA LEU A 6 11.21 16.80 -9.50
C LEU A 6 11.78 16.75 -10.93
N LYS A 7 11.88 15.54 -11.51
CA LYS A 7 12.30 15.31 -12.90
C LYS A 7 11.13 15.37 -13.90
N GLY A 8 9.90 15.57 -13.45
CA GLY A 8 8.71 15.57 -14.30
C GLY A 8 8.34 14.20 -14.88
N TYR A 9 8.79 13.11 -14.25
CA TYR A 9 8.48 11.76 -14.71
C TYR A 9 7.07 11.33 -14.27
N PRO A 10 6.35 10.58 -15.10
CA PRO A 10 5.04 10.08 -14.74
C PRO A 10 5.12 9.08 -13.57
N LEU A 11 4.23 9.22 -12.61
CA LEU A 11 4.19 8.34 -11.41
C LEU A 11 3.37 7.07 -11.62
N GLY A 12 2.75 6.91 -12.79
CA GLY A 12 1.81 5.83 -13.06
C GLY A 12 0.46 6.04 -12.40
N LEU A 13 -0.45 5.10 -12.65
CA LEU A 13 -1.81 5.13 -12.13
C LEU A 13 -1.86 4.73 -10.65
N LEU A 14 -2.76 5.37 -9.92
CA LEU A 14 -3.20 4.94 -8.60
C LEU A 14 -4.57 4.29 -8.75
N TYR A 15 -4.85 3.27 -7.96
CA TYR A 15 -6.14 2.59 -7.99
C TYR A 15 -6.80 2.67 -6.62
N PHE A 16 -8.01 3.19 -6.60
CA PHE A 16 -8.83 3.34 -5.41
C PHE A 16 -10.11 2.52 -5.56
N ASN A 17 -10.58 1.98 -4.46
CA ASN A 17 -11.92 1.43 -4.36
C ASN A 17 -12.84 2.46 -3.72
N ASP A 18 -13.99 2.72 -4.32
CA ASP A 18 -15.02 3.56 -3.71
C ASP A 18 -15.72 2.77 -2.60
N THR A 19 -15.57 3.23 -1.38
CA THR A 19 -16.21 2.67 -0.18
C THR A 19 -17.17 3.66 0.46
N SER A 20 -17.64 4.64 -0.32
CA SER A 20 -18.54 5.69 0.14
C SER A 20 -19.88 5.12 0.62
N ASP A 21 -20.38 5.65 1.73
CA ASP A 21 -21.71 5.29 2.23
C ASP A 21 -22.78 6.17 1.56
N LYS A 22 -23.55 5.56 0.66
CA LYS A 22 -24.63 6.23 -0.07
C LYS A 22 -25.76 6.71 0.84
N ASN A 23 -25.91 6.16 2.05
CA ASN A 23 -26.98 6.54 2.98
C ASN A 23 -26.61 7.79 3.78
N THR A 24 -25.36 7.91 4.19
CA THR A 24 -24.86 9.06 4.95
C THR A 24 -24.27 10.15 4.07
N GLY A 25 -24.03 9.87 2.78
CA GLY A 25 -23.33 10.77 1.87
C GLY A 25 -21.85 10.97 2.20
N THR A 26 -21.26 10.08 3.03
CA THR A 26 -19.86 10.16 3.39
C THR A 26 -19.02 9.54 2.28
N GLU A 27 -18.17 10.35 1.65
CA GLU A 27 -17.20 9.85 0.68
C GLU A 27 -16.03 9.17 1.39
N SER A 28 -15.68 7.98 0.93
CA SER A 28 -14.56 7.21 1.45
C SER A 28 -13.93 6.37 0.34
N TYR A 29 -12.61 6.30 0.34
CA TYR A 29 -11.85 5.57 -0.67
C TYR A 29 -10.77 4.72 -0.02
N GLU A 30 -10.61 3.50 -0.50
CA GLU A 30 -9.51 2.62 -0.13
C GLU A 30 -8.49 2.54 -1.25
N VAL A 31 -7.21 2.62 -0.90
CA VAL A 31 -6.12 2.52 -1.87
C VAL A 31 -5.86 1.05 -2.19
N LEU A 32 -6.16 0.63 -3.41
CA LEU A 32 -5.86 -0.71 -3.94
C LEU A 32 -4.39 -0.80 -4.39
N ASP A 33 -3.93 0.19 -5.16
CA ASP A 33 -2.52 0.33 -5.56
C ASP A 33 -2.06 1.77 -5.50
N GLY A 34 -0.75 1.94 -5.31
CA GLY A 34 -0.10 3.25 -5.18
C GLY A 34 0.11 3.71 -3.75
N GLN A 35 -0.21 2.89 -2.74
CA GLN A 35 -0.03 3.22 -1.32
C GLN A 35 1.39 3.72 -1.00
N GLN A 36 2.42 3.07 -1.56
CA GLN A 36 3.81 3.46 -1.36
C GLN A 36 4.09 4.86 -1.95
N ARG A 37 3.50 5.18 -3.09
CA ARG A 37 3.66 6.49 -3.76
C ARG A 37 3.01 7.60 -2.94
N ILE A 38 1.76 7.41 -2.52
CA ILE A 38 1.03 8.36 -1.67
C ILE A 38 1.74 8.57 -0.33
N THR A 39 2.12 7.47 0.32
CA THR A 39 2.84 7.51 1.61
C THR A 39 4.18 8.23 1.49
N SER A 40 4.94 7.99 0.40
CA SER A 40 6.22 8.66 0.16
C SER A 40 6.04 10.16 0.01
N ILE A 41 5.04 10.60 -0.78
CA ILE A 41 4.74 12.01 -0.97
C ILE A 41 4.34 12.65 0.37
N GLY A 42 3.36 12.07 1.08
CA GLY A 42 2.88 12.61 2.35
C GLY A 42 3.97 12.69 3.43
N ARG A 43 4.81 11.65 3.53
CA ARG A 43 5.93 11.65 4.48
C ARG A 43 7.00 12.66 4.12
N PHE A 44 7.27 12.89 2.83
CA PHE A 44 8.24 13.88 2.40
C PHE A 44 7.76 15.30 2.68
N VAL A 45 6.52 15.64 2.27
CA VAL A 45 5.91 16.96 2.52
C VAL A 45 5.82 17.29 4.01
N THR A 46 5.69 16.28 4.86
CA THR A 46 5.71 16.44 6.33
C THR A 46 7.11 16.34 6.94
N ASN A 47 8.18 16.42 6.14
CA ASN A 47 9.59 16.38 6.59
C ASN A 47 9.96 15.11 7.38
N LYS A 48 9.36 13.95 7.07
CA LYS A 48 9.66 12.68 7.76
C LYS A 48 10.90 11.97 7.22
N PHE A 49 11.39 12.37 6.05
CA PHE A 49 12.65 11.92 5.48
C PHE A 49 13.19 12.97 4.49
N ALA A 50 14.46 12.85 4.15
CA ALA A 50 15.15 13.70 3.18
C ALA A 50 15.46 12.90 1.91
N ILE A 51 15.54 13.61 0.77
CA ILE A 51 16.21 13.13 -0.45
C ILE A 51 17.64 13.65 -0.46
N MET A 52 18.53 13.04 -1.23
CA MET A 52 19.90 13.52 -1.41
C MET A 52 19.98 14.36 -2.67
N ASP A 53 20.65 15.51 -2.58
CA ASP A 53 21.03 16.28 -3.76
C ASP A 53 22.28 15.67 -4.46
N ASP A 54 22.72 16.28 -5.55
CA ASP A 54 23.89 15.84 -6.32
C ASP A 54 25.19 15.87 -5.50
N ASN A 55 25.23 16.68 -4.45
CA ASN A 55 26.36 16.80 -3.51
C ASN A 55 26.23 15.85 -2.31
N LYS A 56 25.24 14.95 -2.32
CA LYS A 56 24.89 14.05 -1.21
C LYS A 56 24.47 14.77 0.07
N THR A 57 23.94 15.99 -0.04
CA THR A 57 23.41 16.75 1.07
C THR A 57 21.91 16.41 1.26
N PRO A 58 21.47 16.07 2.49
CA PRO A 58 20.06 15.79 2.75
C PRO A 58 19.18 17.03 2.54
N GLN A 59 18.15 16.88 1.72
CA GLN A 59 17.16 17.90 1.41
C GLN A 59 15.79 17.46 1.91
N TYR A 60 15.27 18.14 2.93
CA TYR A 60 13.90 17.99 3.37
C TYR A 60 12.97 18.86 2.54
N PHE A 61 11.68 18.57 2.52
CA PHE A 61 10.70 19.38 1.79
C PHE A 61 10.82 20.88 2.13
N SER A 62 10.92 21.20 3.43
CA SER A 62 11.04 22.59 3.91
C SER A 62 12.33 23.29 3.51
N SER A 63 13.39 22.54 3.15
CA SER A 63 14.68 23.10 2.70
C SER A 63 14.79 23.23 1.17
N LEU A 64 13.82 22.69 0.42
CA LEU A 64 13.79 22.82 -1.03
C LEU A 64 13.51 24.27 -1.46
N PRO A 65 14.03 24.69 -2.62
CA PRO A 65 13.63 25.95 -3.25
C PRO A 65 12.10 26.05 -3.42
N PRO A 66 11.50 27.25 -3.29
CA PRO A 66 10.04 27.42 -3.41
C PRO A 66 9.44 26.86 -4.70
N GLU A 67 10.18 26.93 -5.81
CA GLU A 67 9.76 26.39 -7.10
C GLU A 67 9.62 24.86 -7.05
N GLN A 68 10.56 24.17 -6.39
CA GLN A 68 10.50 22.71 -6.23
C GLN A 68 9.40 22.28 -5.25
N GLN A 69 9.18 23.05 -4.18
CA GLN A 69 8.06 22.83 -3.28
C GLN A 69 6.72 22.98 -4.02
N ALA A 70 6.59 24.05 -4.84
CA ALA A 70 5.42 24.29 -5.65
C ALA A 70 5.18 23.16 -6.67
N LEU A 71 6.25 22.67 -7.32
CA LEU A 71 6.17 21.54 -8.25
C LEU A 71 5.60 20.29 -7.58
N ILE A 72 6.08 19.96 -6.37
CA ILE A 72 5.60 18.80 -5.61
C ILE A 72 4.13 19.00 -5.21
N ASN A 73 3.79 20.17 -4.65
CA ASN A 73 2.43 20.46 -4.18
C ASN A 73 1.40 20.48 -5.33
N ASN A 74 1.80 20.88 -6.53
CA ASN A 74 0.91 20.97 -7.68
C ASN A 74 0.95 19.73 -8.58
N THR A 75 1.72 18.70 -8.20
CA THR A 75 1.78 17.45 -8.97
C THR A 75 0.41 16.78 -8.99
N LYS A 76 -0.11 16.58 -10.19
CA LYS A 76 -1.38 15.87 -10.39
C LYS A 76 -1.12 14.37 -10.41
N LEU A 77 -1.85 13.65 -9.56
CA LEU A 77 -1.86 12.19 -9.54
C LEU A 77 -3.03 11.69 -10.38
N LEU A 78 -2.78 10.71 -11.22
CA LEU A 78 -3.83 10.08 -11.99
C LEU A 78 -4.42 8.93 -11.19
N VAL A 79 -5.68 9.06 -10.81
CA VAL A 79 -6.39 8.09 -9.97
C VAL A 79 -7.48 7.43 -10.79
N TYR A 80 -7.50 6.11 -10.78
CA TYR A 80 -8.61 5.31 -11.28
C TYR A 80 -9.45 4.85 -10.09
N VAL A 81 -10.70 5.27 -10.05
CA VAL A 81 -11.64 4.87 -9.00
C VAL A 81 -12.44 3.67 -9.49
N CYS A 82 -12.36 2.57 -8.76
CA CYS A 82 -13.14 1.35 -9.01
C CYS A 82 -14.41 1.41 -8.17
N ASP A 83 -15.53 1.10 -8.79
CA ASP A 83 -16.84 0.89 -8.14
C ASP A 83 -17.35 -0.49 -8.57
N GLY A 84 -17.80 -1.31 -7.63
CA GLY A 84 -18.29 -2.66 -7.89
C GLY A 84 -18.22 -3.58 -6.68
N GLU A 85 -18.67 -4.80 -6.89
CA GLU A 85 -18.59 -5.85 -5.86
C GLU A 85 -17.13 -6.24 -5.58
N GLU A 86 -16.82 -6.53 -4.34
CA GLU A 86 -15.46 -6.86 -3.87
C GLU A 86 -14.82 -8.01 -4.67
N SER A 87 -15.62 -9.01 -5.07
CA SER A 87 -15.18 -10.13 -5.90
C SER A 87 -14.78 -9.71 -7.32
N GLU A 88 -15.50 -8.75 -7.91
CA GLU A 88 -15.23 -8.21 -9.24
C GLU A 88 -13.95 -7.37 -9.23
N ILE A 89 -13.81 -6.50 -8.23
CA ILE A 89 -12.60 -5.69 -8.02
C ILE A 89 -11.38 -6.59 -7.85
N LYS A 90 -11.49 -7.68 -7.08
CA LYS A 90 -10.44 -8.68 -6.90
C LYS A 90 -10.01 -9.33 -8.22
N ASN A 91 -10.97 -9.77 -9.02
CA ASN A 91 -10.70 -10.41 -10.30
C ASN A 91 -10.08 -9.42 -11.30
N TRP A 92 -10.61 -8.22 -11.35
CA TRP A 92 -10.07 -7.15 -12.19
C TRP A 92 -8.63 -6.79 -11.77
N PHE A 93 -8.37 -6.62 -10.47
CA PHE A 93 -7.04 -6.28 -9.95
C PHE A 93 -6.00 -7.38 -10.25
N LYS A 94 -6.41 -8.66 -10.19
CA LYS A 94 -5.56 -9.77 -10.68
C LYS A 94 -5.17 -9.58 -12.13
N THR A 95 -6.12 -9.20 -12.97
CA THR A 95 -5.92 -9.07 -14.41
C THR A 95 -4.94 -7.95 -14.76
N ILE A 96 -5.03 -6.80 -14.11
CA ILE A 96 -4.12 -5.67 -14.38
C ILE A 96 -2.71 -5.89 -13.84
N ASN A 97 -2.54 -6.65 -12.75
CA ASN A 97 -1.22 -6.99 -12.20
C ASN A 97 -0.42 -7.96 -13.08
N ILE A 98 -1.04 -8.65 -14.01
CA ILE A 98 -0.34 -9.55 -14.97
C ILE A 98 0.64 -8.77 -15.87
N ALA A 99 0.43 -7.47 -16.06
CA ALA A 99 1.28 -6.62 -16.90
C ALA A 99 2.54 -6.05 -16.17
N GLY A 100 2.66 -6.25 -14.86
CA GLY A 100 3.77 -5.74 -14.02
C GLY A 100 4.48 -6.86 -13.25
N VAL A 101 5.15 -6.52 -12.16
CA VAL A 101 5.62 -7.53 -11.19
C VAL A 101 4.39 -8.10 -10.50
N PRO A 102 4.06 -9.37 -10.70
CA PRO A 102 2.84 -9.93 -10.15
C PRO A 102 2.89 -9.89 -8.62
N LEU A 103 1.85 -9.32 -8.01
CA LEU A 103 1.62 -9.48 -6.58
C LEU A 103 1.43 -10.97 -6.30
N ASN A 104 1.98 -11.44 -5.20
CA ASN A 104 1.64 -12.77 -4.72
C ASN A 104 0.18 -12.80 -4.20
N ASP A 105 -0.39 -14.00 -4.04
CA ASP A 105 -1.78 -14.15 -3.63
C ASP A 105 -2.10 -13.43 -2.30
N GLN A 106 -1.16 -13.42 -1.36
CA GLN A 106 -1.34 -12.74 -0.08
C GLN A 106 -1.28 -11.22 -0.21
N GLU A 107 -0.42 -10.68 -1.06
CA GLU A 107 -0.37 -9.23 -1.34
C GLU A 107 -1.66 -8.76 -1.99
N LEU A 108 -2.22 -9.58 -2.88
CA LEU A 108 -3.51 -9.31 -3.49
C LEU A 108 -4.64 -9.30 -2.45
N LEU A 109 -4.69 -10.31 -1.57
CA LEU A 109 -5.68 -10.36 -0.49
C LEU A 109 -5.54 -9.17 0.46
N ASN A 110 -4.31 -8.75 0.77
CA ASN A 110 -4.05 -7.59 1.60
C ASN A 110 -4.54 -6.28 0.96
N ALA A 111 -4.49 -6.17 -0.37
CA ALA A 111 -5.01 -5.01 -1.09
C ALA A 111 -6.54 -4.99 -1.09
N VAL A 112 -7.17 -6.12 -1.43
CA VAL A 112 -8.63 -6.24 -1.55
C VAL A 112 -9.35 -6.08 -0.19
N TYR A 113 -8.77 -6.67 0.87
CA TYR A 113 -9.36 -6.66 2.21
C TYR A 113 -8.64 -5.69 3.15
N SER A 114 -8.09 -4.59 2.59
CA SER A 114 -7.41 -3.59 3.40
C SER A 114 -8.32 -3.06 4.51
N GLY A 115 -7.73 -2.76 5.68
CA GLY A 115 -8.48 -2.32 6.85
C GLY A 115 -7.65 -2.48 8.13
N LYS A 116 -8.29 -2.26 9.28
CA LYS A 116 -7.62 -2.31 10.58
C LYS A 116 -6.98 -3.67 10.86
N PHE A 117 -7.70 -4.75 10.55
CA PHE A 117 -7.19 -6.11 10.72
C PHE A 117 -5.91 -6.36 9.92
N VAL A 118 -5.93 -6.05 8.61
CA VAL A 118 -4.76 -6.25 7.74
C VAL A 118 -3.58 -5.39 8.18
N THR A 119 -3.85 -4.17 8.62
CA THR A 119 -2.80 -3.26 9.12
C THR A 119 -2.10 -3.86 10.35
N LEU A 120 -2.86 -4.37 11.32
CA LEU A 120 -2.31 -5.01 12.52
C LEU A 120 -1.60 -6.33 12.19
N ALA A 121 -2.19 -7.16 11.35
CA ALA A 121 -1.60 -8.43 10.92
C ALA A 121 -0.28 -8.22 10.16
N LYS A 122 -0.19 -7.23 9.29
CA LYS A 122 1.07 -6.86 8.61
C LYS A 122 2.12 -6.31 9.59
N ALA A 123 1.72 -5.54 10.59
CA ALA A 123 2.65 -5.05 11.62
C ALA A 123 3.29 -6.21 12.39
N GLU A 124 2.55 -7.29 12.64
CA GLU A 124 3.06 -8.48 13.34
C GLU A 124 3.86 -9.40 12.41
N PHE A 125 3.32 -9.78 11.26
CA PHE A 125 3.84 -10.87 10.44
C PHE A 125 4.66 -10.43 9.23
N SER A 126 4.54 -9.18 8.78
CA SER A 126 5.20 -8.69 7.56
C SER A 126 6.22 -7.59 7.82
N ASN A 127 6.36 -7.13 9.05
CA ASN A 127 7.33 -6.11 9.44
C ASN A 127 8.64 -6.77 9.89
N SER A 128 9.68 -6.67 9.09
CA SER A 128 11.01 -7.23 9.41
C SER A 128 11.67 -6.63 10.66
N GLN A 129 11.17 -5.50 11.15
CA GLN A 129 11.64 -4.86 12.39
C GLN A 129 10.84 -5.30 13.62
N ASN A 130 9.83 -6.15 13.47
CA ASN A 130 9.06 -6.66 14.61
C ASN A 130 9.94 -7.60 15.45
N ALA A 131 9.93 -7.40 16.77
CA ALA A 131 10.70 -8.22 17.71
C ALA A 131 10.34 -9.73 17.65
N ASN A 132 9.10 -10.05 17.26
CA ASN A 132 8.62 -11.42 17.15
C ASN A 132 9.01 -12.11 15.84
N ILE A 133 9.64 -11.42 14.89
CA ILE A 133 9.89 -11.98 13.55
C ILE A 133 10.74 -13.25 13.58
N ASN A 134 11.73 -13.30 14.46
CA ASN A 134 12.58 -14.48 14.64
C ASN A 134 11.83 -15.67 15.26
N LYS A 135 10.83 -15.39 16.09
CA LYS A 135 9.91 -16.41 16.62
C LYS A 135 9.09 -17.03 15.51
N TRP A 136 8.49 -16.19 14.64
CA TRP A 136 7.72 -16.67 13.49
C TRP A 136 8.57 -17.46 12.51
N ALA A 137 9.80 -17.05 12.25
CA ALA A 137 10.75 -17.76 11.40
C ALA A 137 11.10 -19.17 11.90
N SER A 138 10.90 -19.47 13.18
CA SER A 138 11.08 -20.81 13.73
C SER A 138 9.95 -21.77 13.37
N TYR A 139 8.76 -21.26 13.02
CA TYR A 139 7.57 -22.05 12.72
C TYR A 139 7.18 -22.03 11.25
N VAL A 140 7.54 -20.99 10.52
CA VAL A 140 7.13 -20.77 9.13
C VAL A 140 8.34 -20.63 8.23
N ARG A 141 8.35 -21.35 7.11
CA ARG A 141 9.34 -21.16 6.06
C ARG A 141 8.98 -19.94 5.20
N GLY A 142 10.01 -19.20 4.76
CA GLY A 142 9.83 -18.04 3.90
C GLY A 142 10.30 -16.75 4.57
N THR A 143 9.77 -15.61 4.14
CA THR A 143 10.18 -14.29 4.63
C THR A 143 8.98 -13.38 4.91
N ALA A 144 9.15 -12.47 5.88
CA ALA A 144 8.16 -11.43 6.15
C ALA A 144 7.91 -10.52 4.93
N LEU A 145 8.96 -10.22 4.15
CA LEU A 145 8.87 -9.37 2.97
C LEU A 145 7.97 -9.96 1.87
N ARG A 146 7.99 -11.29 1.69
CA ARG A 146 7.12 -12.00 0.73
C ARG A 146 5.74 -12.34 1.29
N GLN A 147 5.41 -11.84 2.47
CA GLN A 147 4.15 -12.10 3.16
C GLN A 147 3.95 -13.59 3.57
N ASP A 148 5.01 -14.42 3.52
CA ASP A 148 4.90 -15.88 3.78
C ASP A 148 4.40 -16.16 5.20
N PHE A 149 4.84 -15.39 6.20
CA PHE A 149 4.42 -15.56 7.58
C PHE A 149 2.95 -15.19 7.76
N LEU A 150 2.52 -14.07 7.16
CA LEU A 150 1.12 -13.64 7.19
C LEU A 150 0.22 -14.65 6.48
N ALA A 151 0.61 -15.10 5.28
CA ALA A 151 -0.15 -16.08 4.51
C ALA A 151 -0.36 -17.39 5.30
N THR A 152 0.70 -17.86 5.97
CA THR A 152 0.64 -19.08 6.77
C THR A 152 -0.22 -18.90 8.02
N ALA A 153 -0.07 -17.78 8.73
CA ALA A 153 -0.89 -17.48 9.91
C ALA A 153 -2.38 -17.42 9.57
N LEU A 154 -2.72 -16.78 8.45
CA LEU A 154 -4.10 -16.71 7.97
C LEU A 154 -4.67 -18.08 7.60
N LYS A 155 -3.89 -18.95 6.95
CA LYS A 155 -4.32 -20.32 6.67
C LYS A 155 -4.68 -21.10 7.95
N TRP A 156 -3.90 -20.93 9.02
CA TRP A 156 -4.15 -21.63 10.27
C TRP A 156 -5.46 -21.23 10.96
N VAL A 157 -5.96 -20.01 10.74
CA VAL A 157 -7.16 -19.48 11.42
C VAL A 157 -8.40 -19.42 10.54
N SER A 158 -8.27 -19.71 9.25
CA SER A 158 -9.34 -19.48 8.26
C SER A 158 -9.97 -20.74 7.68
N ASP A 159 -9.57 -21.93 8.15
CA ASP A 159 -10.01 -23.22 7.57
C ASP A 159 -9.86 -23.24 6.03
N ASP A 160 -8.72 -22.77 5.53
CA ASP A 160 -8.37 -22.62 4.12
C ASP A 160 -9.21 -21.60 3.30
N ASN A 161 -10.16 -20.89 3.92
CA ASN A 161 -10.90 -19.81 3.26
C ASN A 161 -10.41 -18.42 3.73
N VAL A 162 -9.16 -18.10 3.36
CA VAL A 162 -8.49 -16.87 3.79
C VAL A 162 -9.25 -15.62 3.36
N GLY A 163 -9.78 -15.59 2.14
CA GLY A 163 -10.51 -14.43 1.63
C GLY A 163 -11.77 -14.12 2.43
N GLU A 164 -12.58 -15.12 2.74
CA GLU A 164 -13.78 -14.95 3.55
C GLU A 164 -13.44 -14.56 5.00
N TYR A 165 -12.39 -15.14 5.57
CA TYR A 165 -11.92 -14.76 6.91
C TYR A 165 -11.50 -13.30 6.97
N MET A 166 -10.70 -12.84 6.01
CA MET A 166 -10.25 -11.45 5.93
C MET A 166 -11.40 -10.47 5.70
N SER A 167 -12.37 -10.84 4.86
CA SER A 167 -13.58 -10.04 4.62
C SER A 167 -14.38 -9.82 5.90
N ARG A 168 -14.63 -10.88 6.69
CA ARG A 168 -15.37 -10.81 7.95
C ARG A 168 -14.68 -9.99 9.05
N HIS A 169 -13.36 -9.94 9.04
CA HIS A 169 -12.57 -9.27 10.09
C HIS A 169 -11.98 -7.92 9.64
N ARG A 170 -12.45 -7.37 8.52
CA ARG A 170 -11.90 -6.17 7.89
C ARG A 170 -11.89 -4.93 8.80
N HIS A 171 -12.91 -4.76 9.65
CA HIS A 171 -13.18 -3.56 10.46
C HIS A 171 -12.61 -3.59 11.87
#